data_fbb0b40042935d76eea720a42be2eb35
#
_entry.id   fbb0b40042935d76eea720a42be2eb35
#
_cell.length_a   1.000
_cell.length_b   1.000
_cell.length_c   1.000
_cell.angle_alpha   90.00
_cell.angle_beta   90.00
_cell.angle_gamma   90.00
#
_symmetry.space_group_name_H-M   'P 1'
#
loop_
_entity.id
_entity.type
_entity.pdbx_description
1 polymer ?
#
loop_
_entity_poly.entity_id
_entity_poly.type
_entity_poly.pdbx_seq_one_letter_code
_entity_poly.pdbx_strand_id
1 'polypeptide(L)'
;MPAAFPPDSVGLVVPQVAHFSEPLALACGRSLPAYDLIYETYGQLNATASNAVLICHALSGHHHAAGFHSADERKPGWWDSCIGPGKPIDTNKFFVVSLNNLGAVSYTHLTLP
;
A
#
# COMPACT_ATOMS: atom_id res chain seq x y z
N MET A 1 -27.68 -7.68 2.21
CA MET A 1 -27.04 -7.47 1.84
C MET A 1 -26.26 -6.75 1.87
N PRO A 2 -25.50 -6.56 1.75
CA PRO A 2 -24.59 -5.97 2.00
C PRO A 2 -24.11 -5.01 1.45
N ALA A 3 -23.95 -4.13 1.78
CA ALA A 3 -23.47 -3.19 1.28
C ALA A 3 -22.46 -3.00 1.23
N ALA A 4 -22.15 -2.92 0.81
CA ALA A 4 -21.02 -2.80 0.63
C ALA A 4 -20.39 -1.58 0.55
N PHE A 5 -19.41 -1.48 -0.22
CA PHE A 5 -18.62 -0.28 -0.36
C PHE A 5 -19.17 0.57 -1.51
N PRO A 6 -18.87 1.89 -1.54
CA PRO A 6 -19.27 2.70 -2.67
C PRO A 6 -18.81 2.11 -4.00
N PRO A 7 -19.56 2.31 -5.09
CA PRO A 7 -19.19 1.71 -6.39
C PRO A 7 -17.86 2.23 -6.95
N ASP A 8 -17.39 3.39 -6.48
CA ASP A 8 -16.12 3.95 -6.90
C ASP A 8 -14.98 3.64 -5.92
N SER A 9 -15.20 2.68 -5.01
CA SER A 9 -14.18 2.23 -4.07
C SER A 9 -13.46 1.02 -4.62
N VAL A 10 -12.20 0.83 -4.23
CA VAL A 10 -11.50 -0.41 -4.52
C VAL A 10 -12.01 -1.57 -3.65
N GLY A 11 -12.83 -1.28 -2.66
CA GLY A 11 -13.48 -2.30 -1.85
C GLY A 11 -12.59 -2.85 -0.76
N LEU A 12 -12.74 -4.14 -0.51
CA LEU A 12 -11.99 -4.82 0.55
C LEU A 12 -10.56 -5.07 0.10
N VAL A 13 -9.61 -4.72 0.94
CA VAL A 13 -8.18 -4.83 0.65
C VAL A 13 -7.49 -5.59 1.77
N VAL A 14 -6.58 -6.47 1.42
CA VAL A 14 -5.81 -7.25 2.38
C VAL A 14 -4.35 -6.81 2.32
N PRO A 15 -3.77 -6.31 3.42
CA PRO A 15 -2.35 -5.98 3.44
C PRO A 15 -1.50 -7.21 3.20
N GLN A 16 -0.41 -7.04 2.50
CA GLN A 16 0.52 -8.12 2.20
C GLN A 16 1.90 -7.77 2.73
N VAL A 17 2.73 -8.78 2.94
CA VAL A 17 4.08 -8.58 3.45
C VAL A 17 5.05 -9.15 2.44
N ALA A 18 6.02 -8.33 2.04
CA ALA A 18 7.13 -8.77 1.21
C ALA A 18 8.37 -8.90 2.09
N HIS A 19 8.97 -10.08 2.10
CA HIS A 19 10.18 -10.34 2.88
C HIS A 19 11.40 -10.24 1.98
N PHE A 20 12.39 -9.46 2.43
CA PHE A 20 13.64 -9.29 1.71
C PHE A 20 14.76 -9.85 2.57
N SER A 21 15.46 -10.85 2.05
CA SER A 21 16.53 -11.51 2.77
C SER A 21 17.92 -10.99 2.40
N GLU A 22 18.02 -10.12 1.41
CA GLU A 22 19.28 -9.52 1.04
C GLU A 22 19.54 -8.28 1.90
N PRO A 23 20.77 -8.08 2.35
CA PRO A 23 21.06 -6.91 3.18
C PRO A 23 20.84 -5.61 2.42
N LEU A 24 20.31 -4.63 3.14
CA LEU A 24 20.13 -3.28 2.61
C LEU A 24 21.22 -2.39 3.21
N ALA A 25 22.07 -1.85 2.36
CA ALA A 25 23.10 -0.92 2.79
C ALA A 25 22.47 0.43 3.10
N LEU A 26 22.80 0.97 4.27
CA LEU A 26 22.26 2.25 4.71
C LEU A 26 23.29 3.35 4.52
N ALA A 27 22.81 4.57 4.35
CA ALA A 27 23.67 5.73 4.13
C ALA A 27 24.63 5.97 5.31
N CYS A 28 24.25 5.54 6.51
CA CYS A 28 25.09 5.69 7.70
C CYS A 28 26.24 4.70 7.78
N GLY A 29 26.38 3.80 6.80
CA GLY A 29 27.44 2.79 6.80
C GLY A 29 27.06 1.47 7.44
N ARG A 30 25.88 1.41 8.06
CA ARG A 30 25.38 0.15 8.61
C ARG A 30 24.58 -0.58 7.56
N SER A 31 24.17 -1.77 7.88
CA SER A 31 23.36 -2.57 6.98
C SER A 31 22.22 -3.23 7.73
N LEU A 32 21.08 -3.33 7.07
CA LEU A 32 19.90 -4.02 7.58
C LEU A 32 19.92 -5.40 6.95
N PRO A 33 20.16 -6.47 7.75
CA PRO A 33 20.42 -7.79 7.16
C PRO A 33 19.21 -8.39 6.46
N ALA A 34 18.01 -8.11 6.97
CA ALA A 34 16.76 -8.57 6.35
C ALA A 34 15.66 -7.65 6.80
N TYR A 35 14.60 -7.56 6.03
CA TYR A 35 13.49 -6.67 6.38
C TYR A 35 12.22 -7.09 5.67
N ASP A 36 11.10 -6.66 6.25
CA ASP A 36 9.79 -6.87 5.66
C ASP A 36 9.17 -5.52 5.31
N LEU A 37 8.45 -5.48 4.22
CA LEU A 37 7.67 -4.32 3.84
C LEU A 37 6.21 -4.73 3.71
N ILE A 38 5.33 -3.98 4.34
CA ILE A 38 3.89 -4.16 4.20
C ILE A 38 3.42 -3.31 3.04
N TYR A 39 2.57 -3.87 2.20
CA TYR A 39 2.05 -3.13 1.06
C TYR A 39 0.63 -3.57 0.73
N GLU A 40 -0.05 -2.71 -0.03
CA GLU A 40 -1.35 -3.03 -0.61
C GLU A 40 -1.31 -2.73 -2.09
N THR A 41 -2.15 -3.43 -2.84
CA THR A 41 -2.27 -3.18 -4.27
C THR A 41 -3.73 -2.96 -4.62
N TYR A 42 -3.96 -2.11 -5.62
CA TYR A 42 -5.29 -1.80 -6.11
C TYR A 42 -5.27 -1.87 -7.63
N GLY A 43 -6.29 -2.48 -8.21
CA GLY A 43 -6.34 -2.66 -9.65
C GLY A 43 -5.58 -3.90 -10.11
N GLN A 44 -5.26 -3.95 -11.38
CA GLN A 44 -4.60 -5.11 -11.97
C GLN A 44 -3.42 -4.70 -12.85
N LEU A 45 -2.34 -5.44 -12.74
CA LEU A 45 -1.17 -5.24 -13.58
C LEU A 45 -1.46 -5.80 -14.97
N ASN A 46 -1.17 -5.02 -16.02
CA ASN A 46 -1.42 -5.48 -17.37
C ASN A 46 -0.34 -6.47 -17.82
N ALA A 47 -0.55 -7.08 -18.98
CA ALA A 47 0.32 -8.15 -19.47
C ALA A 47 1.76 -7.71 -19.69
N THR A 48 1.97 -6.43 -19.99
CA THR A 48 3.31 -5.90 -20.23
C THR A 48 3.92 -5.25 -19.00
N ALA A 49 3.20 -5.28 -17.87
CA ALA A 49 3.65 -4.68 -16.63
C ALA A 49 4.01 -3.20 -16.79
N SER A 50 3.21 -2.48 -17.59
CA SER A 50 3.53 -1.09 -17.94
C SER A 50 2.59 -0.08 -17.29
N ASN A 51 1.65 -0.52 -16.45
CA ASN A 51 0.65 0.36 -15.86
C ASN A 51 0.76 0.49 -14.34
N ALA A 52 1.93 0.26 -13.78
CA ALA A 52 2.12 0.32 -12.33
C ALA A 52 2.34 1.76 -11.87
N VAL A 53 1.72 2.10 -10.73
CA VAL A 53 1.88 3.40 -10.09
C VAL A 53 2.27 3.15 -8.63
N LEU A 54 3.34 3.77 -8.17
CA LEU A 54 3.80 3.65 -6.80
C LEU A 54 3.32 4.84 -5.98
N ILE A 55 2.71 4.56 -4.85
CA ILE A 55 2.24 5.59 -3.92
C ILE A 55 3.22 5.68 -2.75
N CYS A 56 3.68 6.89 -2.48
CA CYS A 56 4.60 7.15 -1.38
C CYS A 56 3.88 7.99 -0.35
N HIS A 57 3.69 7.44 0.86
CA HIS A 57 2.95 8.15 1.90
C HIS A 57 3.82 9.22 2.58
N ALA A 58 3.16 10.15 3.27
CA ALA A 58 3.83 11.18 4.05
C ALA A 58 4.38 10.60 5.36
N LEU A 59 5.11 11.40 6.10
CA LEU A 59 5.78 10.97 7.32
C LEU A 59 4.85 10.24 8.30
N SER A 60 3.63 10.73 8.48
CA SER A 60 2.67 10.13 9.39
C SER A 60 1.71 9.16 8.70
N GLY A 61 1.96 8.84 7.44
CA GLY A 61 1.09 7.95 6.68
C GLY A 61 1.47 6.48 6.82
N HIS A 62 0.86 5.68 5.99
CA HIS A 62 1.10 4.24 5.97
C HIS A 62 0.59 3.64 4.65
N HIS A 63 0.67 2.32 4.54
CA HIS A 63 0.34 1.60 3.31
C HIS A 63 -1.15 1.60 2.94
N HIS A 64 -2.04 1.85 3.89
CA HIS A 64 -3.48 1.74 3.62
C HIS A 64 -3.98 3.03 2.96
N ALA A 65 -3.75 3.14 1.67
CA ALA A 65 -4.08 4.36 0.92
C ALA A 65 -5.51 4.38 0.40
N ALA A 66 -6.10 3.24 0.11
CA ALA A 66 -7.45 3.17 -0.44
C ALA A 66 -8.16 1.90 0.02
N GLY A 67 -9.49 1.92 -0.09
CA GLY A 67 -10.31 0.77 0.26
C GLY A 67 -10.47 0.57 1.75
N PHE A 68 -10.95 -0.62 2.11
CA PHE A 68 -11.30 -0.95 3.48
C PHE A 68 -10.68 -2.28 3.87
N HIS A 69 -10.25 -2.41 5.13
CA HIS A 69 -9.71 -3.67 5.61
C HIS A 69 -10.79 -4.64 6.07
N SER A 70 -11.97 -4.14 6.36
CA SER A 70 -13.09 -5.00 6.75
C SER A 70 -14.40 -4.35 6.35
N ALA A 71 -15.47 -5.15 6.32
CA ALA A 71 -16.79 -4.66 5.98
C ALA A 71 -17.33 -3.66 7.03
N ASP A 72 -16.81 -3.72 8.25
CA ASP A 72 -17.23 -2.85 9.35
C ASP A 72 -16.44 -1.57 9.43
N GLU A 73 -15.37 -1.44 8.68
CA GLU A 73 -14.52 -0.27 8.74
C GLU A 73 -15.25 0.93 8.18
N ARG A 74 -15.26 2.02 8.92
CA ARG A 74 -15.99 3.23 8.50
C ARG A 74 -15.14 4.16 7.66
N LYS A 75 -13.84 4.16 7.89
CA LYS A 75 -12.94 5.04 7.17
C LYS A 75 -12.12 4.26 6.18
N PRO A 76 -12.13 4.66 4.92
CA PRO A 76 -11.23 4.05 3.94
C PRO A 76 -9.79 4.51 4.14
N GLY A 77 -8.90 4.01 3.29
CA GLY A 77 -7.53 4.45 3.27
C GLY A 77 -7.38 5.97 3.12
N TRP A 78 -6.22 6.50 3.46
CA TRP A 78 -6.02 7.94 3.60
C TRP A 78 -6.16 8.72 2.28
N TRP A 79 -6.01 8.07 1.16
CA TRP A 79 -6.15 8.73 -0.15
C TRP A 79 -7.25 8.11 -1.00
N ASP A 80 -8.24 7.54 -0.35
CA ASP A 80 -9.33 6.86 -1.03
C ASP A 80 -10.07 7.77 -2.01
N SER A 81 -10.09 9.07 -1.72
CA SER A 81 -10.73 10.04 -2.61
C SER A 81 -10.03 10.15 -3.97
N CYS A 82 -8.79 9.70 -4.07
CA CYS A 82 -7.99 9.83 -5.27
C CYS A 82 -7.76 8.52 -5.99
N ILE A 83 -7.93 7.39 -5.32
CA ILE A 83 -7.60 6.06 -5.85
C ILE A 83 -8.86 5.22 -5.91
N GLY A 84 -9.23 4.77 -7.08
CA GLY A 84 -10.39 3.91 -7.25
C GLY A 84 -10.88 3.94 -8.69
N PRO A 85 -11.90 3.13 -9.00
CA PRO A 85 -12.46 3.11 -10.34
C PRO A 85 -13.01 4.48 -10.71
N GLY A 86 -12.54 5.06 -11.82
CA GLY A 86 -13.01 6.36 -12.28
C GLY A 86 -12.48 7.56 -11.53
N LYS A 87 -11.61 7.33 -10.52
CA LYS A 87 -10.99 8.42 -9.77
C LYS A 87 -9.71 8.89 -10.47
N PRO A 88 -9.08 10.00 -10.01
CA PRO A 88 -7.87 10.50 -10.67
C PRO A 88 -6.79 9.45 -10.87
N ILE A 89 -6.57 8.57 -9.90
CA ILE A 89 -5.72 7.40 -10.09
C ILE A 89 -6.67 6.23 -10.31
N ASP A 90 -7.01 6.00 -11.55
CA ASP A 90 -8.10 5.13 -11.96
C ASP A 90 -7.65 3.67 -11.95
N THR A 91 -8.17 2.89 -11.03
CA THR A 91 -7.80 1.48 -10.89
C THR A 91 -8.36 0.61 -12.00
N ASN A 92 -9.22 1.14 -12.86
CA ASN A 92 -9.59 0.44 -14.09
C ASN A 92 -8.44 0.44 -15.10
N LYS A 93 -7.50 1.38 -14.96
CA LYS A 93 -6.39 1.54 -15.90
C LYS A 93 -5.05 1.20 -15.28
N PHE A 94 -4.88 1.45 -13.99
CA PHE A 94 -3.59 1.37 -13.33
C PHE A 94 -3.58 0.32 -12.24
N PHE A 95 -2.43 -0.31 -12.07
CA PHE A 95 -2.14 -1.17 -10.94
C PHE A 95 -1.37 -0.33 -9.93
N VAL A 96 -1.99 -0.04 -8.80
CA VAL A 96 -1.44 0.89 -7.82
C VAL A 96 -0.83 0.09 -6.67
N VAL A 97 0.40 0.42 -6.32
CA VAL A 97 1.10 -0.23 -5.20
C VAL A 97 1.31 0.84 -4.13
N SER A 98 0.79 0.58 -2.95
CA SER A 98 0.96 1.47 -1.81
C SER A 98 1.83 0.76 -0.79
N LEU A 99 2.99 1.31 -0.52
CA LEU A 99 4.03 0.67 0.24
C LEU A 99 4.24 1.40 1.56
N ASN A 100 4.35 0.62 2.64
CA ASN A 100 4.69 1.19 3.94
C ASN A 100 6.21 1.38 3.99
N ASN A 101 6.66 2.57 4.35
CA ASN A 101 8.10 2.83 4.46
C ASN A 101 8.68 2.07 5.64
N LEU A 102 9.95 1.70 5.53
CA LEU A 102 10.66 1.07 6.65
C LEU A 102 10.60 2.01 7.84
N GLY A 103 10.21 1.47 9.00
CA GLY A 103 10.12 2.26 10.22
C GLY A 103 8.93 3.19 10.28
N ALA A 104 7.97 3.08 9.36
CA ALA A 104 6.78 3.91 9.39
C ALA A 104 5.89 3.59 10.59
N VAL A 105 4.95 4.50 10.87
CA VAL A 105 4.11 4.42 12.07
C VAL A 105 3.40 3.08 12.22
N SER A 106 2.87 2.54 11.13
CA SER A 106 2.12 1.28 11.20
C SER A 106 2.99 0.04 11.36
N TYR A 107 4.31 0.19 11.28
CA TYR A 107 5.22 -0.94 11.35
C TYR A 107 6.51 -0.46 12.02
N THR A 108 6.35 -0.06 13.28
CA THR A 108 7.40 0.66 14.01
C THR A 108 8.33 -0.22 14.82
N HIS A 109 8.13 -1.53 14.81
CA HIS A 109 8.98 -2.43 15.59
C HIS A 109 10.33 -2.72 14.93
N LEU A 110 10.62 -2.08 13.83
CA LEU A 110 11.89 -2.26 13.15
C LEU A 110 13.04 -1.79 14.05
N THR A 111 14.02 -2.65 14.23
CA THR A 111 15.20 -2.33 15.03
C THR A 111 16.42 -2.43 14.15
N LEU A 112 17.25 -1.40 14.15
CA LEU A 112 18.49 -1.41 13.41
C LEU A 112 19.60 -2.02 14.27
N PRO A 113 20.50 -2.77 13.67
CA PRO A 113 21.62 -3.35 14.39
C PRO A 113 22.59 -2.30 14.90
#